data_96437a7f21b7f808b092b103366107b9
#
_entry.id   96437a7f21b7f808b092b103366107b9
#
_cell.length_a   1.000
_cell.length_b   1.000
_cell.length_c   1.000
_cell.angle_alpha   90.00
_cell.angle_beta   90.00
_cell.angle_gamma   90.00
#
_symmetry.space_group_name_H-M   'P 1'
#
loop_
_entity.id
_entity.type
_entity.pdbx_description
1 polymer ?
#
loop_
_entity_poly.entity_id
_entity_poly.type
_entity_poly.pdbx_seq_one_letter_code
_entity_poly.pdbx_strand_id
1 'polypeptide(L)'
;LDAIEGVELDFLFKFFNVHETVNKKISEIPKETISYIKGYADGLNYYAAKNPNLVDQSLYPATVSDLVAGMTFRMPLFYGIDHSIAELINLMDNQEEEVAMNMNALSNNPIVASINTYFKPSGSNAFAVSKSRSQDNETMLVINSHQPLTGPVAWYEIHMKSGEGLNIMGGTFPGSPFVHVGFNEYLGWGATVNQPDLSDIYELKLNSENKNQYELDGKWVNFTETDQNFKVKLFGPFNITSVSYTHLRAHETSR
;
A
#
# COMPACT_ATOMS: atom_id res chain seq x y z
N LEU A 1 7.80 -15.87 1.25
CA LEU A 1 8.65 -14.72 0.94
C LEU A 1 10.08 -15.10 1.24
N ASP A 2 10.96 -15.01 0.25
CA ASP A 2 12.38 -15.12 0.52
C ASP A 2 12.81 -13.97 1.44
N ALA A 3 13.83 -14.19 2.28
CA ALA A 3 14.25 -13.19 3.26
C ALA A 3 14.67 -11.84 2.63
N ILE A 4 15.12 -11.87 1.38
CA ILE A 4 15.49 -10.68 0.60
C ILE A 4 14.25 -9.88 0.22
N GLU A 5 13.19 -10.52 -0.30
CA GLU A 5 11.92 -9.86 -0.67
C GLU A 5 11.24 -9.20 0.53
N GLY A 6 11.36 -9.80 1.73
CA GLY A 6 10.85 -9.22 2.96
C GLY A 6 11.53 -7.90 3.32
N VAL A 7 12.85 -7.80 3.15
CA VAL A 7 13.63 -6.58 3.44
C VAL A 7 13.23 -5.43 2.51
N GLU A 8 12.96 -5.72 1.24
CA GLU A 8 12.58 -4.71 0.26
C GLU A 8 11.19 -4.14 0.56
N LEU A 9 10.24 -4.99 0.94
CA LEU A 9 8.92 -4.53 1.38
C LEU A 9 9.00 -3.72 2.68
N ASP A 10 9.82 -4.15 3.63
CA ASP A 10 10.07 -3.39 4.86
C ASP A 10 10.73 -2.03 4.55
N PHE A 11 11.64 -1.99 3.57
CA PHE A 11 12.23 -0.73 3.10
C PHE A 11 11.15 0.21 2.54
N LEU A 12 10.30 -0.26 1.63
CA LEU A 12 9.22 0.55 1.06
C LEU A 12 8.25 1.05 2.13
N PHE A 13 7.89 0.20 3.09
CA PHE A 13 7.02 0.57 4.18
C PHE A 13 7.60 1.71 5.04
N LYS A 14 8.90 1.66 5.31
CA LYS A 14 9.63 2.71 6.02
C LYS A 14 9.86 3.94 5.14
N PHE A 15 10.19 3.74 3.87
CA PHE A 15 10.38 4.82 2.89
C PHE A 15 9.14 5.70 2.78
N PHE A 16 7.95 5.10 2.69
CA PHE A 16 6.67 5.83 2.69
C PHE A 16 6.30 6.40 4.05
N ASN A 17 7.10 6.15 5.09
CA ASN A 17 6.87 6.64 6.44
C ASN A 17 5.47 6.31 6.99
N VAL A 18 5.00 5.11 6.68
CA VAL A 18 3.62 4.67 6.92
C VAL A 18 3.24 4.79 8.40
N HIS A 19 4.09 4.30 9.32
CA HIS A 19 3.80 4.34 10.76
C HIS A 19 3.68 5.76 11.29
N GLU A 20 4.57 6.66 10.89
CA GLU A 20 4.53 8.05 11.35
C GLU A 20 3.28 8.75 10.82
N THR A 21 2.93 8.51 9.54
CA THR A 21 1.71 9.04 8.92
C THR A 21 0.48 8.56 9.68
N VAL A 22 0.39 7.27 9.97
CA VAL A 22 -0.73 6.70 10.74
C VAL A 22 -0.78 7.29 12.14
N ASN A 23 0.35 7.36 12.85
CA ASN A 23 0.39 7.91 14.22
C ASN A 23 -0.06 9.38 14.27
N LYS A 24 0.27 10.17 13.25
CA LYS A 24 -0.15 11.57 13.16
C LYS A 24 -1.64 11.73 12.80
N LYS A 25 -2.17 10.83 11.98
CA LYS A 25 -3.48 10.99 11.32
C LYS A 25 -4.59 10.09 11.87
N ILE A 26 -4.28 9.07 12.64
CA ILE A 26 -5.27 8.08 13.12
C ILE A 26 -6.39 8.73 13.95
N SER A 27 -6.09 9.83 14.63
CA SER A 27 -7.09 10.59 15.41
C SER A 27 -8.11 11.35 14.56
N GLU A 28 -7.84 11.52 13.25
CA GLU A 28 -8.76 12.14 12.29
C GLU A 28 -9.82 11.14 11.79
N ILE A 29 -9.62 9.84 11.99
CA ILE A 29 -10.58 8.80 11.61
C ILE A 29 -11.79 8.84 12.55
N PRO A 30 -13.02 8.81 12.03
CA PRO A 30 -14.24 8.79 12.85
C PRO A 30 -14.22 7.65 13.87
N LYS A 31 -14.72 7.93 15.08
CA LYS A 31 -14.72 6.95 16.19
C LYS A 31 -15.46 5.66 15.85
N GLU A 32 -16.54 5.76 15.10
CA GLU A 32 -17.32 4.60 14.63
C GLU A 32 -16.48 3.71 13.72
N THR A 33 -15.71 4.30 12.80
CA THR A 33 -14.78 3.59 11.92
C THR A 33 -13.67 2.92 12.71
N ILE A 34 -13.07 3.63 13.69
CA ILE A 34 -12.08 3.05 14.61
C ILE A 34 -12.67 1.87 15.38
N SER A 35 -13.90 1.99 15.88
CA SER A 35 -14.57 0.91 16.61
C SER A 35 -14.79 -0.32 15.73
N TYR A 36 -15.16 -0.11 14.46
CA TYR A 36 -15.33 -1.17 13.48
C TYR A 36 -14.00 -1.88 13.17
N ILE A 37 -12.93 -1.13 12.92
CA ILE A 37 -11.58 -1.67 12.69
C ILE A 37 -11.11 -2.44 13.92
N LYS A 38 -11.39 -1.92 15.13
CA LYS A 38 -11.06 -2.60 16.38
C LYS A 38 -11.76 -3.97 16.51
N GLY A 39 -13.04 -4.05 16.17
CA GLY A 39 -13.77 -5.31 16.17
C GLY A 39 -13.14 -6.35 15.25
N TYR A 40 -12.65 -5.93 14.09
CA TYR A 40 -11.90 -6.80 13.18
C TYR A 40 -10.56 -7.25 13.77
N ALA A 41 -9.79 -6.33 14.36
CA ALA A 41 -8.53 -6.67 15.05
C ALA A 41 -8.77 -7.67 16.19
N ASP A 42 -9.81 -7.47 17.00
CA ASP A 42 -10.19 -8.38 18.08
C ASP A 42 -10.52 -9.78 17.54
N GLY A 43 -11.20 -9.87 16.40
CA GLY A 43 -11.49 -11.13 15.71
C GLY A 43 -10.23 -11.86 15.24
N LEU A 44 -9.29 -11.14 14.63
CA LEU A 44 -7.98 -11.69 14.22
C LEU A 44 -7.20 -12.22 15.44
N ASN A 45 -7.15 -11.45 16.51
CA ASN A 45 -6.45 -11.83 17.75
C ASN A 45 -7.10 -13.05 18.41
N TYR A 46 -8.42 -13.12 18.41
CA TYR A 46 -9.15 -14.29 18.89
C TYR A 46 -8.81 -15.54 18.08
N TYR A 47 -8.79 -15.43 16.74
CA TYR A 47 -8.40 -16.56 15.89
C TYR A 47 -6.97 -17.00 16.15
N ALA A 48 -6.03 -16.06 16.23
CA ALA A 48 -4.62 -16.34 16.50
C ALA A 48 -4.43 -17.07 17.85
N ALA A 49 -5.11 -16.61 18.89
CA ALA A 49 -5.07 -17.25 20.22
C ALA A 49 -5.65 -18.67 20.21
N LYS A 50 -6.66 -18.94 19.38
CA LYS A 50 -7.25 -20.29 19.25
C LYS A 50 -6.46 -21.22 18.36
N ASN A 51 -5.67 -20.68 17.44
CA ASN A 51 -4.94 -21.43 16.42
C ASN A 51 -3.44 -21.05 16.38
N PRO A 52 -2.70 -21.18 17.50
CA PRO A 52 -1.33 -20.66 17.60
C PRO A 52 -0.35 -21.31 16.62
N ASN A 53 -0.65 -22.52 16.15
CA ASN A 53 0.21 -23.26 15.22
C ASN A 53 -0.09 -22.94 13.74
N LEU A 54 -1.17 -22.17 13.44
CA LEU A 54 -1.57 -21.82 12.09
C LEU A 54 -1.20 -20.40 11.70
N VAL A 55 -0.70 -19.61 12.64
CA VAL A 55 -0.38 -18.20 12.44
C VAL A 55 1.03 -17.89 12.96
N ASP A 56 1.67 -16.89 12.35
CA ASP A 56 2.91 -16.35 12.91
C ASP A 56 2.58 -15.49 14.13
N GLN A 57 2.94 -15.99 15.31
CA GLN A 57 2.66 -15.33 16.59
C GLN A 57 3.35 -13.97 16.74
N SER A 58 4.40 -13.68 15.97
CA SER A 58 5.10 -12.40 16.00
C SER A 58 4.26 -11.24 15.46
N LEU A 59 3.20 -11.54 14.69
CA LEU A 59 2.28 -10.57 14.12
C LEU A 59 1.09 -10.21 15.04
N TYR A 60 1.04 -10.85 16.23
CA TYR A 60 -0.09 -10.68 17.15
C TYR A 60 0.37 -10.20 18.54
N PRO A 61 -0.44 -9.42 19.24
CA PRO A 61 -1.78 -8.98 18.85
C PRO A 61 -1.75 -7.90 17.76
N ALA A 62 -2.60 -8.07 16.74
CA ALA A 62 -2.85 -7.03 15.74
C ALA A 62 -3.62 -5.85 16.38
N THR A 63 -3.24 -4.64 16.03
CA THR A 63 -3.86 -3.41 16.55
C THR A 63 -4.60 -2.66 15.44
N VAL A 64 -5.42 -1.68 15.83
CA VAL A 64 -6.06 -0.76 14.89
C VAL A 64 -4.99 -0.03 14.04
N SER A 65 -3.89 0.38 14.66
CA SER A 65 -2.79 1.07 13.97
C SER A 65 -2.16 0.18 12.89
N ASP A 66 -1.97 -1.12 13.16
CA ASP A 66 -1.40 -2.06 12.18
C ASP A 66 -2.32 -2.23 10.97
N LEU A 67 -3.63 -2.36 11.20
CA LEU A 67 -4.62 -2.48 10.12
C LEU A 67 -4.69 -1.21 9.28
N VAL A 68 -4.71 -0.04 9.90
CA VAL A 68 -4.69 1.25 9.20
C VAL A 68 -3.37 1.41 8.45
N ALA A 69 -2.23 1.01 9.02
CA ALA A 69 -0.93 1.04 8.37
C ALA A 69 -0.89 0.15 7.11
N GLY A 70 -1.41 -1.07 7.20
CA GLY A 70 -1.52 -1.97 6.06
C GLY A 70 -2.38 -1.41 4.92
N MET A 71 -3.47 -0.71 5.25
CA MET A 71 -4.30 -0.02 4.25
C MET A 71 -3.57 1.19 3.65
N THR A 72 -2.94 2.01 4.49
CA THR A 72 -2.18 3.20 4.05
C THR A 72 -1.04 2.82 3.11
N PHE A 73 -0.32 1.75 3.40
CA PHE A 73 0.79 1.25 2.57
C PHE A 73 0.35 0.83 1.17
N ARG A 74 -0.87 0.28 1.03
CA ARG A 74 -1.37 -0.18 -0.28
C ARG A 74 -1.80 0.95 -1.20
N MET A 75 -2.27 2.06 -0.65
CA MET A 75 -2.90 3.13 -1.45
C MET A 75 -1.97 3.72 -2.52
N PRO A 76 -0.71 4.09 -2.25
CA PRO A 76 0.18 4.63 -3.27
C PRO A 76 0.38 3.70 -4.47
N LEU A 77 0.31 2.39 -4.26
CA LEU A 77 0.52 1.38 -5.29
C LEU A 77 -0.63 1.30 -6.32
N PHE A 78 -1.82 1.81 -5.97
CA PHE A 78 -2.93 1.96 -6.90
C PHE A 78 -2.87 3.24 -7.73
N TYR A 79 -1.94 4.15 -7.44
CA TYR A 79 -1.85 5.47 -8.04
C TYR A 79 -0.54 5.72 -8.80
N GLY A 80 0.15 4.65 -9.22
CA GLY A 80 1.29 4.75 -10.11
C GLY A 80 2.62 5.10 -9.45
N ILE A 81 2.75 4.96 -8.13
CA ILE A 81 4.01 5.17 -7.41
C ILE A 81 5.13 4.23 -7.91
N ASP A 82 4.77 3.05 -8.41
CA ASP A 82 5.67 2.11 -9.05
C ASP A 82 6.37 2.72 -10.27
N HIS A 83 5.65 3.46 -11.10
CA HIS A 83 6.20 4.19 -12.23
C HIS A 83 7.16 5.29 -11.76
N SER A 84 6.79 6.08 -10.76
CA SER A 84 7.63 7.14 -10.21
C SER A 84 8.93 6.60 -9.59
N ILE A 85 8.86 5.49 -8.85
CA ILE A 85 10.06 4.81 -8.32
C ILE A 85 10.94 4.28 -9.46
N ALA A 86 10.32 3.68 -10.47
CA ALA A 86 11.00 3.18 -11.65
C ALA A 86 11.74 4.31 -12.39
N GLU A 87 11.11 5.45 -12.57
CA GLU A 87 11.70 6.63 -13.19
C GLU A 87 12.87 7.17 -12.37
N LEU A 88 12.73 7.27 -11.05
CA LEU A 88 13.83 7.68 -10.16
C LEU A 88 15.05 6.76 -10.28
N ILE A 89 14.84 5.45 -10.29
CA ILE A 89 15.93 4.48 -10.44
C ILE A 89 16.63 4.65 -11.79
N ASN A 90 15.86 4.85 -12.88
CA ASN A 90 16.45 5.12 -14.19
C ASN A 90 17.29 6.38 -14.23
N LEU A 91 16.80 7.46 -13.62
CA LEU A 91 17.54 8.73 -13.54
C LEU A 91 18.85 8.58 -12.74
N MET A 92 18.88 7.69 -11.76
CA MET A 92 20.10 7.41 -10.97
C MET A 92 21.12 6.57 -11.75
N ASP A 93 20.66 5.61 -12.55
CA ASP A 93 21.55 4.71 -13.31
C ASP A 93 22.14 5.37 -14.58
N ASN A 94 21.46 6.40 -15.12
CA ASN A 94 21.78 6.97 -16.42
C ASN A 94 22.21 8.44 -16.31
N GLN A 95 23.26 8.73 -15.55
CA GLN A 95 23.78 10.12 -15.43
C GLN A 95 24.41 10.70 -16.72
N GLU A 96 24.46 9.98 -17.84
CA GLU A 96 25.21 10.41 -19.02
C GLU A 96 24.46 10.45 -20.37
N GLU A 97 23.21 9.96 -20.51
CA GLU A 97 22.50 10.02 -21.80
C GLU A 97 20.99 10.21 -21.61
N GLU A 98 20.36 11.04 -22.51
CA GLU A 98 18.90 11.11 -22.71
C GLU A 98 18.35 9.71 -23.03
N VAL A 99 17.83 8.99 -22.05
CA VAL A 99 17.41 7.60 -22.21
C VAL A 99 15.91 7.50 -22.20
N ALA A 100 15.39 7.01 -23.32
CA ALA A 100 14.09 6.37 -23.35
C ALA A 100 14.04 5.30 -22.26
N MET A 101 13.03 5.36 -21.39
CA MET A 101 12.83 4.51 -20.23
C MET A 101 13.10 3.03 -20.57
N ASN A 102 14.23 2.49 -20.10
CA ASN A 102 14.59 1.10 -20.36
C ASN A 102 13.88 0.20 -19.36
N MET A 103 12.64 -0.19 -19.68
CA MET A 103 11.80 -1.06 -18.85
C MET A 103 12.47 -2.39 -18.48
N ASN A 104 13.46 -2.86 -19.28
CA ASN A 104 14.18 -4.10 -18.98
C ASN A 104 15.24 -3.93 -17.88
N ALA A 105 15.87 -2.75 -17.78
CA ALA A 105 16.79 -2.46 -16.68
C ALA A 105 16.04 -2.33 -15.35
N LEU A 106 14.82 -1.78 -15.39
CA LEU A 106 13.96 -1.64 -14.21
C LEU A 106 13.44 -2.96 -13.68
N SER A 107 13.14 -3.92 -14.56
CA SER A 107 12.64 -5.24 -14.15
C SER A 107 13.67 -6.04 -13.35
N ASN A 108 14.95 -5.71 -13.46
CA ASN A 108 16.04 -6.34 -12.71
C ASN A 108 16.29 -5.68 -11.34
N ASN A 109 15.69 -4.51 -11.07
CA ASN A 109 15.80 -3.90 -9.76
C ASN A 109 14.89 -4.65 -8.76
N PRO A 110 15.42 -5.17 -7.64
CA PRO A 110 14.66 -5.98 -6.70
C PRO A 110 13.41 -5.27 -6.15
N ILE A 111 13.50 -3.96 -5.87
CA ILE A 111 12.37 -3.15 -5.35
C ILE A 111 11.26 -3.08 -6.39
N VAL A 112 11.60 -2.78 -7.65
CA VAL A 112 10.63 -2.72 -8.75
C VAL A 112 10.03 -4.10 -9.03
N ALA A 113 10.84 -5.15 -8.97
CA ALA A 113 10.39 -6.53 -9.13
C ALA A 113 9.39 -6.92 -8.04
N SER A 114 9.66 -6.56 -6.78
CA SER A 114 8.74 -6.79 -5.65
C SER A 114 7.43 -6.03 -5.81
N ILE A 115 7.48 -4.75 -6.18
CA ILE A 115 6.28 -3.95 -6.47
C ILE A 115 5.47 -4.61 -7.60
N ASN A 116 6.11 -4.94 -8.71
CA ASN A 116 5.44 -5.56 -9.85
C ASN A 116 4.85 -6.94 -9.53
N THR A 117 5.51 -7.72 -8.69
CA THR A 117 5.04 -9.05 -8.32
C THR A 117 3.79 -9.00 -7.44
N TYR A 118 3.77 -8.09 -6.46
CA TYR A 118 2.74 -8.09 -5.41
C TYR A 118 1.63 -7.07 -5.60
N PHE A 119 1.84 -6.05 -6.42
CA PHE A 119 0.94 -4.89 -6.46
C PHE A 119 0.46 -4.50 -7.85
N LYS A 120 0.96 -5.11 -8.93
CA LYS A 120 0.59 -4.70 -10.29
C LYS A 120 -0.85 -5.07 -10.64
N PRO A 121 -1.83 -4.18 -10.51
CA PRO A 121 -3.13 -4.36 -11.12
C PRO A 121 -3.00 -4.17 -12.64
N SER A 122 -3.53 -5.11 -13.42
CA SER A 122 -3.50 -5.03 -14.89
C SER A 122 -4.66 -4.24 -15.48
N GLY A 123 -5.60 -3.79 -14.66
CA GLY A 123 -6.80 -3.06 -15.07
C GLY A 123 -8.05 -3.55 -14.35
N SER A 124 -9.21 -3.10 -14.77
CA SER A 124 -10.51 -3.54 -14.25
C SER A 124 -11.64 -3.15 -15.20
N ASN A 125 -12.76 -3.87 -15.11
CA ASN A 125 -13.99 -3.52 -15.81
C ASN A 125 -15.16 -3.49 -14.83
N ALA A 126 -16.05 -2.52 -14.98
CA ALA A 126 -17.33 -2.47 -14.26
C ALA A 126 -18.45 -2.02 -15.19
N PHE A 127 -19.57 -2.70 -15.13
CA PHE A 127 -20.76 -2.41 -15.93
C PHE A 127 -21.99 -2.40 -15.05
N ALA A 128 -22.75 -1.31 -15.08
CA ALA A 128 -24.05 -1.23 -14.46
C ALA A 128 -25.14 -1.13 -15.55
N VAL A 129 -26.12 -2.03 -15.52
CA VAL A 129 -27.25 -2.03 -16.43
C VAL A 129 -28.51 -1.67 -15.67
N SER A 130 -29.16 -0.59 -16.07
CA SER A 130 -30.41 -0.16 -15.46
C SER A 130 -31.58 -1.09 -15.81
N LYS A 131 -32.55 -1.12 -14.93
CA LYS A 131 -33.79 -1.87 -15.09
C LYS A 131 -34.46 -1.67 -16.46
N SER A 132 -34.45 -0.45 -16.97
CA SER A 132 -35.07 -0.10 -18.27
C SER A 132 -34.33 -0.64 -19.49
N ARG A 133 -33.12 -1.17 -19.30
CA ARG A 133 -32.28 -1.75 -20.37
C ARG A 133 -32.09 -3.26 -20.22
N SER A 134 -32.65 -3.85 -19.18
CA SER A 134 -32.64 -5.29 -18.94
C SER A 134 -33.88 -5.92 -19.53
N GLN A 135 -33.74 -7.11 -20.13
CA GLN A 135 -34.86 -7.88 -20.67
C GLN A 135 -35.81 -8.33 -19.56
N ASP A 136 -35.25 -8.68 -18.41
CA ASP A 136 -35.99 -9.21 -17.26
C ASP A 136 -36.41 -8.11 -16.27
N ASN A 137 -36.22 -6.83 -16.66
CA ASN A 137 -36.55 -5.68 -15.84
C ASN A 137 -35.83 -5.64 -14.48
N GLU A 138 -34.59 -6.12 -14.47
CA GLU A 138 -33.68 -6.17 -13.32
C GLU A 138 -32.52 -5.20 -13.46
N THR A 139 -31.99 -4.73 -12.34
CA THR A 139 -30.72 -3.98 -12.30
C THR A 139 -29.58 -4.96 -12.15
N MET A 140 -28.55 -4.84 -13.00
CA MET A 140 -27.40 -5.72 -12.96
C MET A 140 -26.12 -4.92 -12.75
N LEU A 141 -25.19 -5.49 -11.98
CA LEU A 141 -23.83 -4.98 -11.80
C LEU A 141 -22.84 -6.11 -12.08
N VAL A 142 -21.91 -5.85 -12.98
CA VAL A 142 -20.76 -6.72 -13.24
C VAL A 142 -19.50 -5.98 -12.84
N ILE A 143 -18.68 -6.63 -12.03
CA ILE A 143 -17.38 -6.11 -11.58
C ILE A 143 -16.34 -7.17 -11.91
N ASN A 144 -15.29 -6.77 -12.61
CA ASN A 144 -14.16 -7.63 -12.94
C ASN A 144 -12.86 -6.87 -12.68
N SER A 145 -12.26 -7.12 -11.54
CA SER A 145 -10.96 -6.54 -11.15
C SER A 145 -9.83 -7.47 -11.59
N HIS A 146 -8.87 -6.94 -12.35
CA HIS A 146 -7.69 -7.67 -12.79
C HIS A 146 -6.60 -7.58 -11.73
N GLN A 147 -6.84 -8.18 -10.57
CA GLN A 147 -5.91 -8.22 -9.44
C GLN A 147 -5.11 -9.53 -9.42
N PRO A 148 -3.91 -9.53 -8.82
CA PRO A 148 -3.17 -10.77 -8.58
C PRO A 148 -4.00 -11.78 -7.77
N LEU A 149 -3.79 -13.07 -8.02
CA LEU A 149 -4.48 -14.13 -7.25
C LEU A 149 -3.85 -14.37 -5.87
N THR A 150 -2.69 -13.79 -5.62
CA THR A 150 -1.94 -13.90 -4.36
C THR A 150 -1.40 -12.53 -3.96
N GLY A 151 -0.96 -12.41 -2.71
CA GLY A 151 -0.37 -11.18 -2.19
C GLY A 151 -1.37 -10.19 -1.57
N PRO A 152 -0.90 -9.02 -1.17
CA PRO A 152 -1.66 -8.08 -0.31
C PRO A 152 -2.84 -7.38 -1.00
N VAL A 153 -2.90 -7.43 -2.34
CA VAL A 153 -4.00 -6.84 -3.13
C VAL A 153 -4.83 -7.90 -3.85
N ALA A 154 -4.64 -9.18 -3.53
CA ALA A 154 -5.53 -10.25 -3.99
C ALA A 154 -6.90 -10.11 -3.35
N TRP A 155 -7.95 -10.46 -4.10
CA TRP A 155 -9.30 -10.45 -3.56
C TRP A 155 -9.54 -11.64 -2.63
N TYR A 156 -10.16 -11.33 -1.50
CA TYR A 156 -10.73 -12.30 -0.57
C TYR A 156 -12.24 -12.09 -0.53
N GLU A 157 -13.01 -13.15 -0.82
CA GLU A 157 -14.45 -13.09 -0.79
C GLU A 157 -14.96 -13.11 0.65
N ILE A 158 -15.90 -12.22 0.97
CA ILE A 158 -16.46 -12.07 2.30
C ILE A 158 -17.96 -11.80 2.25
N HIS A 159 -18.69 -12.43 3.17
CA HIS A 159 -20.08 -12.10 3.48
C HIS A 159 -20.21 -11.76 4.95
N MET A 160 -20.57 -10.53 5.25
CA MET A 160 -20.76 -10.04 6.61
C MET A 160 -22.24 -9.80 6.88
N LYS A 161 -22.73 -10.38 7.99
CA LYS A 161 -24.10 -10.19 8.46
C LYS A 161 -24.10 -9.94 9.96
N SER A 162 -24.82 -8.90 10.42
CA SER A 162 -25.01 -8.60 11.83
C SER A 162 -26.49 -8.57 12.20
N GLY A 163 -26.78 -8.68 13.48
CA GLY A 163 -28.15 -8.50 14.00
C GLY A 163 -28.62 -7.04 13.97
N GLU A 164 -27.73 -6.09 13.67
CA GLU A 164 -28.01 -4.65 13.61
C GLU A 164 -28.25 -4.13 12.18
N GLY A 165 -28.49 -5.04 11.22
CA GLY A 165 -28.89 -4.69 9.87
C GLY A 165 -27.77 -4.68 8.83
N LEU A 166 -26.50 -4.94 9.20
CA LEU A 166 -25.45 -5.13 8.20
C LEU A 166 -25.70 -6.47 7.48
N ASN A 167 -25.80 -6.42 6.15
CA ASN A 167 -25.84 -7.58 5.28
C ASN A 167 -25.15 -7.21 3.97
N ILE A 168 -23.87 -7.56 3.84
CA ILE A 168 -22.99 -7.09 2.76
C ILE A 168 -22.11 -8.23 2.28
N MET A 169 -22.00 -8.41 0.97
CA MET A 169 -21.16 -9.42 0.34
C MET A 169 -20.27 -8.80 -0.72
N GLY A 170 -19.03 -9.30 -0.86
CA GLY A 170 -18.13 -8.86 -1.91
C GLY A 170 -16.68 -9.22 -1.68
N GLY A 171 -15.79 -8.45 -2.28
CA GLY A 171 -14.34 -8.62 -2.20
C GLY A 171 -13.72 -7.62 -1.26
N THR A 172 -12.78 -8.12 -0.47
CA THR A 172 -11.89 -7.32 0.38
C THR A 172 -10.43 -7.71 0.13
N PHE A 173 -9.49 -6.88 0.58
CA PHE A 173 -8.08 -7.24 0.62
C PHE A 173 -7.72 -7.93 1.96
N PRO A 174 -6.75 -8.85 1.98
CA PRO A 174 -6.27 -9.44 3.22
C PRO A 174 -5.91 -8.38 4.25
N GLY A 175 -6.43 -8.51 5.47
CA GLY A 175 -6.23 -7.54 6.55
C GLY A 175 -7.05 -6.25 6.44
N SER A 176 -7.98 -6.15 5.49
CA SER A 176 -8.94 -5.04 5.44
C SER A 176 -10.32 -5.47 5.97
N PRO A 177 -10.93 -4.71 6.89
CA PRO A 177 -12.27 -5.00 7.39
C PRO A 177 -13.39 -4.52 6.44
N PHE A 178 -13.06 -3.86 5.33
CA PHE A 178 -14.04 -3.23 4.45
C PHE A 178 -14.26 -4.04 3.18
N VAL A 179 -15.51 -4.08 2.70
CA VAL A 179 -15.84 -4.61 1.38
C VAL A 179 -15.59 -3.51 0.35
N HIS A 180 -14.54 -3.67 -0.46
CA HIS A 180 -14.13 -2.67 -1.43
C HIS A 180 -14.96 -2.70 -2.71
N VAL A 181 -15.40 -3.88 -3.13
CA VAL A 181 -16.31 -4.10 -4.25
C VAL A 181 -17.37 -5.10 -3.80
N GLY A 182 -18.63 -4.85 -4.08
CA GLY A 182 -19.66 -5.76 -3.58
C GLY A 182 -21.08 -5.22 -3.70
N PHE A 183 -21.95 -5.79 -2.90
CA PHE A 183 -23.37 -5.43 -2.89
C PHE A 183 -24.03 -5.74 -1.55
N ASN A 184 -25.16 -5.10 -1.34
CA ASN A 184 -26.16 -5.43 -0.33
C ASN A 184 -27.56 -5.48 -0.99
N GLU A 185 -28.60 -5.52 -0.18
CA GLU A 185 -30.00 -5.61 -0.67
C GLU A 185 -30.42 -4.37 -1.50
N TYR A 186 -29.74 -3.23 -1.37
CA TYR A 186 -30.15 -1.94 -1.92
C TYR A 186 -29.19 -1.37 -2.94
N LEU A 187 -27.90 -1.69 -2.82
CA LEU A 187 -26.82 -1.06 -3.56
C LEU A 187 -25.75 -2.08 -3.95
N GLY A 188 -25.29 -2.00 -5.20
CA GLY A 188 -24.04 -2.61 -5.63
C GLY A 188 -23.02 -1.54 -5.96
N TRP A 189 -21.76 -1.79 -5.69
CA TRP A 189 -20.65 -0.90 -6.02
C TRP A 189 -19.45 -1.67 -6.56
N GLY A 190 -18.76 -1.03 -7.46
CA GLY A 190 -17.53 -1.52 -8.06
C GLY A 190 -16.58 -0.36 -8.29
N ALA A 191 -15.30 -0.65 -8.23
CA ALA A 191 -14.25 0.31 -8.52
C ALA A 191 -13.35 -0.26 -9.62
N THR A 192 -12.91 0.62 -10.51
CA THR A 192 -11.84 0.36 -11.47
C THR A 192 -10.63 1.20 -11.12
N VAL A 193 -9.45 0.79 -11.57
CA VAL A 193 -8.25 1.61 -11.38
C VAL A 193 -8.44 2.90 -12.16
N ASN A 194 -8.45 4.00 -11.44
CA ASN A 194 -8.28 5.32 -11.98
C ASN A 194 -6.79 5.64 -11.91
N GLN A 195 -6.15 5.99 -13.00
CA GLN A 195 -4.74 6.36 -13.04
C GLN A 195 -4.60 7.90 -13.08
N PRO A 196 -4.95 8.60 -12.01
CA PRO A 196 -4.71 10.03 -11.94
C PRO A 196 -3.20 10.25 -11.81
N ASP A 197 -2.73 11.31 -12.38
CA ASP A 197 -1.40 11.83 -12.15
C ASP A 197 -1.35 12.47 -10.76
N LEU A 198 -0.86 11.71 -9.78
CA LEU A 198 -0.83 12.10 -8.36
C LEU A 198 0.59 12.13 -7.79
N SER A 199 1.61 11.94 -8.61
CA SER A 199 3.00 11.98 -8.15
C SER A 199 3.88 12.74 -9.13
N ASP A 200 4.63 13.67 -8.59
CA ASP A 200 5.64 14.45 -9.31
C ASP A 200 7.03 14.12 -8.80
N ILE A 201 8.01 14.14 -9.69
CA ILE A 201 9.42 14.01 -9.36
C ILE A 201 10.07 15.38 -9.51
N TYR A 202 10.76 15.84 -8.47
CA TYR A 202 11.45 17.11 -8.45
C TYR A 202 12.96 16.89 -8.33
N GLU A 203 13.73 17.48 -9.25
CA GLU A 203 15.16 17.62 -9.06
C GLU A 203 15.45 18.78 -8.11
N LEU A 204 16.11 18.49 -6.99
CA LEU A 204 16.39 19.48 -5.96
C LEU A 204 17.80 20.07 -6.17
N LYS A 205 17.88 21.41 -6.15
CA LYS A 205 19.16 22.10 -6.14
C LYS A 205 19.76 22.05 -4.74
N LEU A 206 20.88 21.36 -4.61
CA LEU A 206 21.59 21.21 -3.35
C LEU A 206 22.48 22.42 -3.05
N ASN A 207 22.62 22.75 -1.77
CA ASN A 207 23.56 23.76 -1.32
C ASN A 207 25.00 23.25 -1.45
N SER A 208 25.83 23.96 -2.20
CA SER A 208 27.23 23.58 -2.42
C SER A 208 28.11 23.60 -1.14
N GLU A 209 27.72 24.42 -0.16
CA GLU A 209 28.43 24.56 1.12
C GLU A 209 27.89 23.59 2.19
N ASN A 210 26.63 23.16 2.06
CA ASN A 210 26.00 22.22 2.98
C ASN A 210 25.05 21.27 2.23
N LYS A 211 25.54 20.09 1.88
CA LYS A 211 24.77 19.07 1.12
C LYS A 211 23.51 18.56 1.83
N ASN A 212 23.31 18.87 3.12
CA ASN A 212 22.10 18.56 3.85
C ASN A 212 21.00 19.63 3.67
N GLN A 213 21.19 20.55 2.72
CA GLN A 213 20.23 21.60 2.39
C GLN A 213 19.90 21.59 0.89
N TYR A 214 18.64 21.90 0.59
CA TYR A 214 18.16 22.12 -0.76
C TYR A 214 17.44 23.49 -0.85
N GLU A 215 17.37 24.02 -2.07
CA GLU A 215 16.66 25.27 -2.32
C GLU A 215 15.15 25.03 -2.44
N LEU A 216 14.38 25.73 -1.63
CA LEU A 216 12.92 25.78 -1.69
C LEU A 216 12.46 27.25 -1.62
N ASP A 217 11.77 27.72 -2.64
CA ASP A 217 11.26 29.10 -2.72
C ASP A 217 12.35 30.17 -2.46
N GLY A 218 13.54 29.95 -3.01
CA GLY A 218 14.69 30.86 -2.85
C GLY A 218 15.36 30.84 -1.47
N LYS A 219 15.07 29.85 -0.63
CA LYS A 219 15.65 29.66 0.70
C LYS A 219 16.31 28.28 0.81
N TRP A 220 17.39 28.20 1.57
CA TRP A 220 18.01 26.92 1.91
C TRP A 220 17.26 26.28 3.08
N VAL A 221 16.73 25.08 2.86
CA VAL A 221 15.97 24.28 3.84
C VAL A 221 16.71 22.98 4.09
N ASN A 222 16.83 22.57 5.34
CA ASN A 222 17.46 21.30 5.69
C ASN A 222 16.59 20.12 5.27
N PHE A 223 17.22 19.04 4.79
CA PHE A 223 16.56 17.74 4.72
C PHE A 223 16.21 17.25 6.13
N THR A 224 15.14 16.48 6.21
CA THR A 224 14.90 15.63 7.38
C THR A 224 15.68 14.33 7.19
N GLU A 225 16.63 14.09 8.06
CA GLU A 225 17.45 12.87 8.05
C GLU A 225 16.84 11.82 8.97
N THR A 226 16.70 10.61 8.49
CA THR A 226 16.17 9.50 9.27
C THR A 226 16.99 8.24 9.01
N ASP A 227 17.58 7.70 10.08
CA ASP A 227 18.28 6.41 10.01
C ASP A 227 17.27 5.27 10.17
N GLN A 228 17.24 4.38 9.20
CA GLN A 228 16.42 3.18 9.22
C GLN A 228 17.27 1.94 9.42
N ASN A 229 16.94 1.17 10.46
CA ASN A 229 17.60 -0.09 10.77
C ASN A 229 16.72 -1.27 10.38
N PHE A 230 17.30 -2.23 9.66
CA PHE A 230 16.63 -3.45 9.25
C PHE A 230 17.26 -4.65 9.96
N LYS A 231 16.44 -5.55 10.47
CA LYS A 231 16.88 -6.82 11.03
C LYS A 231 16.59 -7.91 10.02
N VAL A 232 17.62 -8.49 9.43
CA VAL A 232 17.48 -9.58 8.46
C VAL A 232 17.78 -10.90 9.16
N LYS A 233 16.81 -11.82 9.18
CA LYS A 233 17.01 -13.17 9.65
C LYS A 233 17.55 -14.01 8.49
N LEU A 234 18.83 -14.32 8.54
CA LEU A 234 19.44 -15.33 7.68
C LEU A 234 19.26 -16.72 8.27
N PHE A 235 19.59 -17.75 7.51
CA PHE A 235 19.41 -19.16 7.86
C PHE A 235 19.84 -19.52 9.29
N GLY A 236 18.96 -20.19 10.04
CA GLY A 236 19.26 -20.71 11.38
C GLY A 236 19.25 -19.65 12.49
N PRO A 237 20.05 -19.81 13.55
CA PRO A 237 20.06 -18.88 14.68
C PRO A 237 20.84 -17.58 14.41
N PHE A 238 21.41 -17.41 13.22
CA PHE A 238 22.19 -16.25 12.87
C PHE A 238 21.29 -15.11 12.38
N ASN A 239 21.26 -14.04 13.17
CA ASN A 239 20.66 -12.77 12.74
C ASN A 239 21.77 -11.86 12.25
N ILE A 240 21.71 -11.37 11.03
CA ILE A 240 22.50 -10.21 10.63
C ILE A 240 21.72 -8.98 11.09
N THR A 241 22.35 -8.24 11.97
CA THR A 241 21.83 -6.97 12.44
C THR A 241 22.37 -5.88 11.54
N SER A 242 21.45 -5.09 10.98
CA SER A 242 21.66 -3.74 10.51
C SER A 242 22.29 -3.56 9.13
N VAL A 243 21.42 -3.43 8.14
CA VAL A 243 21.70 -2.50 7.05
C VAL A 243 21.08 -1.16 7.48
N SER A 244 21.91 -0.15 7.73
CA SER A 244 21.44 1.21 8.00
C SER A 244 21.35 1.97 6.69
N TYR A 245 20.19 2.53 6.37
CA TYR A 245 20.01 3.47 5.27
C TYR A 245 19.69 4.83 5.87
N THR A 246 20.53 5.81 5.61
CA THR A 246 20.21 7.22 5.89
C THR A 246 19.29 7.72 4.79
N HIS A 247 18.12 8.19 5.17
CA HIS A 247 17.09 8.70 4.28
C HIS A 247 16.97 10.20 4.46
N LEU A 248 17.19 10.95 3.37
CA LEU A 248 16.99 12.40 3.34
C LEU A 248 15.59 12.68 2.75
N ARG A 249 14.75 13.41 3.49
CA ARG A 249 13.44 13.85 3.04
C ARG A 249 13.41 15.36 2.86
N ALA A 250 12.93 15.81 1.72
CA ALA A 250 12.45 17.16 1.55
C ALA A 250 11.14 17.37 2.32
N HIS A 251 10.88 18.56 2.80
CA HIS A 251 9.60 18.88 3.43
C HIS A 251 8.47 18.75 2.41
N GLU A 252 7.44 17.98 2.76
CA GLU A 252 6.22 17.95 2.00
C GLU A 252 5.56 19.33 2.11
N THR A 253 5.42 20.02 0.98
CA THR A 253 4.60 21.23 0.91
C THR A 253 3.16 20.78 0.74
N SER A 254 2.35 20.92 1.79
CA SER A 254 0.90 20.89 1.62
C SER A 254 0.49 22.15 0.83
N ARG A 255 0.19 21.99 -0.45
CA ARG A 255 -0.59 22.97 -1.21
C ARG A 255 -2.07 22.67 -1.10
#